data_f9c5b060ceb89b9f7ab9e30be4bb4da2
#
_entry.id   f9c5b060ceb89b9f7ab9e30be4bb4da2
#
_cell.length_a   1.000
_cell.length_b   1.000
_cell.length_c   1.000
_cell.angle_alpha   90.00
_cell.angle_beta   90.00
_cell.angle_gamma   90.00
#
_symmetry.space_group_name_H-M   'P 1'
#
loop_
_entity.id
_entity.type
_entity.pdbx_description
1 polymer ?
#
loop_
_entity_poly.entity_id
_entity_poly.type
_entity_poly.pdbx_seq_one_letter_code
_entity_poly.pdbx_strand_id
1 'polypeptide(L)'
;YHLSNDKVQFKFMETKPQNHVVLANSVSEEHDVLRYSILSNLMKILGENTHNEYPQNIFESGNTFSLGKTDTGVVELNKLACVLCDNGVNYTKIRQVLDYLFSSLGLSYEIKEANHPSFISGRSGKIILNKKEIGFLGELSPKVITNFEVEMPVAGFEIDLEAVFKELSSN
;
A
#
# COMPACT_ATOMS: atom_id res chain seq x y z
N TYR A 1 8.09 0.75 -11.28
CA TYR A 1 7.21 0.99 -12.45
C TYR A 1 6.02 1.84 -12.03
N HIS A 2 5.71 2.90 -12.80
CA HIS A 2 4.52 3.74 -12.58
C HIS A 2 3.27 3.15 -13.25
N LEU A 3 3.44 2.21 -14.17
CA LEU A 3 2.36 1.56 -14.90
C LEU A 3 1.87 0.30 -14.19
N SER A 4 0.58 0.07 -14.25
CA SER A 4 -0.11 -1.09 -13.67
C SER A 4 -1.38 -1.38 -14.48
N ASN A 5 -2.24 -2.22 -13.95
CA ASN A 5 -3.57 -2.48 -14.52
C ASN A 5 -4.65 -2.52 -13.44
N ASP A 6 -5.90 -2.37 -13.88
CA ASP A 6 -7.07 -2.35 -13.00
C ASP A 6 -7.22 -3.60 -12.15
N LYS A 7 -6.84 -4.77 -12.66
CA LYS A 7 -6.91 -6.03 -11.90
C LYS A 7 -6.02 -5.95 -10.65
N VAL A 8 -4.74 -5.60 -10.86
CA VAL A 8 -3.75 -5.47 -9.78
C VAL A 8 -4.12 -4.36 -8.80
N GLN A 9 -4.49 -3.18 -9.33
CA GLN A 9 -4.72 -2.02 -8.49
C GLN A 9 -6.01 -2.12 -7.65
N PHE A 10 -7.05 -2.77 -8.17
CA PHE A 10 -8.37 -2.75 -7.54
C PHE A 10 -8.98 -4.14 -7.36
N LYS A 11 -9.16 -4.91 -8.45
CA LYS A 11 -9.88 -6.19 -8.38
C LYS A 11 -9.23 -7.19 -7.44
N PHE A 12 -7.92 -7.38 -7.54
CA PHE A 12 -7.17 -8.32 -6.70
C PHE A 12 -7.06 -7.84 -5.25
N MET A 13 -7.08 -6.53 -5.05
CA MET A 13 -7.12 -5.90 -3.73
C MET A 13 -8.51 -5.82 -3.10
N GLU A 14 -9.55 -6.38 -3.77
CA GLU A 14 -10.96 -6.34 -3.32
C GLU A 14 -11.49 -4.90 -3.12
N THR A 15 -10.89 -3.92 -3.78
CA THR A 15 -11.31 -2.52 -3.75
C THR A 15 -12.04 -2.14 -5.03
N LYS A 16 -12.78 -1.04 -4.99
CA LYS A 16 -13.43 -0.49 -6.18
C LYS A 16 -12.52 0.53 -6.85
N PRO A 17 -12.48 0.61 -8.19
CA PRO A 17 -11.79 1.68 -8.90
C PRO A 17 -12.24 3.06 -8.41
N GLN A 18 -11.27 3.94 -8.14
CA GLN A 18 -11.52 5.28 -7.62
C GLN A 18 -10.55 6.26 -8.27
N ASN A 19 -11.07 7.29 -8.92
CA ASN A 19 -10.27 8.45 -9.40
C ASN A 19 -8.87 8.10 -9.97
N HIS A 20 -8.72 6.91 -10.56
CA HIS A 20 -7.45 6.46 -11.11
C HIS A 20 -7.25 7.00 -12.53
N VAL A 21 -6.00 7.07 -12.94
CA VAL A 21 -5.61 7.60 -14.25
C VAL A 21 -5.51 6.45 -15.24
N VAL A 22 -6.38 6.45 -16.24
CA VAL A 22 -6.39 5.46 -17.34
C VAL A 22 -5.63 6.03 -18.54
N LEU A 23 -4.82 5.23 -19.18
CA LEU A 23 -4.07 5.61 -20.37
C LEU A 23 -4.96 5.53 -21.63
N ALA A 24 -5.03 6.62 -22.39
CA ALA A 24 -5.88 6.69 -23.60
C ALA A 24 -5.47 5.69 -24.70
N ASN A 25 -4.16 5.35 -24.78
CA ASN A 25 -3.60 4.43 -25.75
C ASN A 25 -2.62 3.49 -25.04
N SER A 26 -3.14 2.54 -24.26
CA SER A 26 -2.29 1.54 -23.63
C SER A 26 -1.73 0.57 -24.68
N VAL A 27 -0.46 0.25 -24.54
CA VAL A 27 0.23 -0.69 -25.45
C VAL A 27 -0.15 -2.15 -25.14
N SER A 28 -0.65 -2.41 -23.93
CA SER A 28 -1.11 -3.73 -23.48
C SER A 28 -2.12 -3.61 -22.34
N GLU A 29 -2.96 -4.62 -22.17
CA GLU A 29 -3.88 -4.73 -21.02
C GLU A 29 -3.16 -4.88 -19.66
N GLU A 30 -1.85 -5.14 -19.68
CA GLU A 30 -1.02 -5.23 -18.47
C GLU A 30 -0.57 -3.86 -17.93
N HIS A 31 -0.72 -2.81 -18.74
CA HIS A 31 -0.21 -1.46 -18.43
C HIS A 31 -1.19 -0.40 -18.94
N ASP A 32 -2.42 -0.45 -18.48
CA ASP A 32 -3.50 0.45 -18.92
C ASP A 32 -3.81 1.59 -17.94
N VAL A 33 -3.24 1.54 -16.72
CA VAL A 33 -3.44 2.59 -15.70
C VAL A 33 -2.11 3.04 -15.08
N LEU A 34 -2.08 4.27 -14.58
CA LEU A 34 -1.03 4.69 -13.63
C LEU A 34 -1.34 4.12 -12.24
N ARG A 35 -0.30 3.67 -11.55
CA ARG A 35 -0.47 3.04 -10.22
C ARG A 35 -1.12 3.99 -9.22
N TYR A 36 -2.18 3.53 -8.59
CA TYR A 36 -2.92 4.21 -7.54
C TYR A 36 -2.39 3.86 -6.15
N SER A 37 -1.89 2.63 -5.99
CA SER A 37 -1.31 2.08 -4.76
C SER A 37 -0.01 1.37 -5.06
N ILE A 38 0.98 1.53 -4.17
CA ILE A 38 2.23 0.76 -4.20
C ILE A 38 2.03 -0.61 -3.57
N LEU A 39 1.18 -0.71 -2.53
CA LEU A 39 0.90 -1.96 -1.84
C LEU A 39 0.42 -3.05 -2.81
N SER A 40 -0.45 -2.72 -3.76
CA SER A 40 -0.92 -3.66 -4.78
C SER A 40 0.21 -4.15 -5.70
N ASN A 41 1.16 -3.27 -6.04
CA ASN A 41 2.33 -3.65 -6.82
C ASN A 41 3.26 -4.58 -6.02
N LEU A 42 3.45 -4.33 -4.73
CA LEU A 42 4.23 -5.23 -3.86
C LEU A 42 3.58 -6.60 -3.75
N MET A 43 2.25 -6.67 -3.67
CA MET A 43 1.52 -7.95 -3.69
C MET A 43 1.73 -8.72 -5.01
N LYS A 44 1.73 -8.02 -6.15
CA LYS A 44 2.07 -8.61 -7.45
C LYS A 44 3.49 -9.17 -7.45
N ILE A 45 4.46 -8.41 -6.93
CA ILE A 45 5.85 -8.87 -6.82
C ILE A 45 5.96 -10.13 -5.97
N LEU A 46 5.26 -10.22 -4.83
CA LEU A 46 5.24 -11.42 -4.01
C LEU A 46 4.69 -12.64 -4.77
N GLY A 47 3.58 -12.46 -5.51
CA GLY A 47 3.00 -13.53 -6.32
C GLY A 47 3.92 -14.02 -7.44
N GLU A 48 4.65 -13.11 -8.08
CA GLU A 48 5.64 -13.44 -9.12
C GLU A 48 6.92 -14.10 -8.56
N ASN A 49 7.14 -14.04 -7.24
CA ASN A 49 8.36 -14.50 -6.57
C ASN A 49 8.13 -15.62 -5.55
N THR A 50 7.03 -16.35 -5.63
CA THR A 50 6.71 -17.45 -4.70
C THR A 50 7.74 -18.59 -4.69
N HIS A 51 8.55 -18.70 -5.74
CA HIS A 51 9.65 -19.67 -5.85
C HIS A 51 10.89 -19.30 -5.05
N ASN A 52 10.97 -18.09 -4.50
CA ASN A 52 12.05 -17.67 -3.62
C ASN A 52 11.79 -18.06 -2.17
N GLU A 53 12.88 -18.15 -1.39
CA GLU A 53 12.79 -18.49 0.02
C GLU A 53 12.09 -17.40 0.84
N TYR A 54 11.40 -17.82 1.93
CA TYR A 54 10.81 -16.93 2.93
C TYR A 54 11.74 -16.76 4.13
N PRO A 55 11.69 -15.63 4.88
CA PRO A 55 10.72 -14.53 4.74
C PRO A 55 11.00 -13.62 3.55
N GLN A 56 9.94 -13.14 2.89
CA GLN A 56 10.04 -12.10 1.86
C GLN A 56 9.48 -10.79 2.43
N ASN A 57 10.37 -9.91 2.85
CA ASN A 57 10.02 -8.60 3.39
C ASN A 57 10.50 -7.54 2.40
N ILE A 58 9.57 -6.83 1.79
CA ILE A 58 9.87 -5.86 0.74
C ILE A 58 9.18 -4.53 1.01
N PHE A 59 9.79 -3.46 0.56
CA PHE A 59 9.21 -2.12 0.59
C PHE A 59 9.55 -1.35 -0.67
N GLU A 60 8.74 -0.35 -0.97
CA GLU A 60 8.96 0.60 -2.06
C GLU A 60 8.47 1.98 -1.66
N SER A 61 9.26 3.01 -2.01
CA SER A 61 8.80 4.40 -2.00
C SER A 61 8.74 4.92 -3.43
N GLY A 62 7.73 5.76 -3.72
CA GLY A 62 7.58 6.36 -5.03
C GLY A 62 6.23 7.02 -5.25
N ASN A 63 6.01 7.54 -6.46
CA ASN A 63 4.80 8.27 -6.80
C ASN A 63 3.64 7.31 -7.11
N THR A 64 2.48 7.70 -6.64
CA THR A 64 1.15 7.18 -7.02
C THR A 64 0.35 8.30 -7.67
N PHE A 65 -0.66 7.94 -8.46
CA PHE A 65 -1.36 8.86 -9.32
C PHE A 65 -2.88 8.73 -9.13
N SER A 66 -3.55 9.87 -9.07
CA SER A 66 -5.02 9.94 -9.04
C SER A 66 -5.53 11.14 -9.82
N LEU A 67 -6.77 11.09 -10.28
CA LEU A 67 -7.42 12.24 -10.88
C LEU A 67 -7.73 13.29 -9.79
N GLY A 68 -7.51 14.54 -10.09
CA GLY A 68 -7.76 15.63 -9.17
C GLY A 68 -7.76 17.01 -9.82
N LYS A 69 -7.99 18.04 -9.02
CA LYS A 69 -8.05 19.44 -9.48
C LYS A 69 -6.64 20.07 -9.52
N THR A 70 -5.88 19.70 -10.53
CA THR A 70 -4.58 20.29 -10.85
C THR A 70 -4.58 20.75 -12.31
N ASP A 71 -3.58 21.50 -12.74
CA ASP A 71 -3.47 21.96 -14.13
C ASP A 71 -3.40 20.81 -15.14
N THR A 72 -2.82 19.66 -14.72
CA THR A 72 -2.73 18.44 -15.52
C THR A 72 -3.94 17.52 -15.33
N GLY A 73 -4.81 17.79 -14.36
CA GLY A 73 -5.89 16.88 -13.95
C GLY A 73 -5.42 15.65 -13.17
N VAL A 74 -4.11 15.55 -12.89
CA VAL A 74 -3.50 14.42 -12.16
C VAL A 74 -2.83 14.92 -10.89
N VAL A 75 -3.14 14.28 -9.77
CA VAL A 75 -2.45 14.46 -8.49
C VAL A 75 -1.41 13.36 -8.33
N GLU A 76 -0.18 13.75 -8.09
CA GLU A 76 0.90 12.85 -7.72
C GLU A 76 1.11 12.89 -6.21
N LEU A 77 1.25 11.73 -5.57
CA LEU A 77 1.56 11.59 -4.14
C LEU A 77 2.74 10.65 -3.97
N ASN A 78 3.75 11.09 -3.26
CA ASN A 78 4.87 10.22 -2.89
C ASN A 78 4.46 9.38 -1.67
N LYS A 79 4.49 8.06 -1.83
CA LYS A 79 4.08 7.11 -0.80
C LYS A 79 5.20 6.11 -0.48
N LEU A 80 5.10 5.51 0.70
CA LEU A 80 5.88 4.35 1.12
C LEU A 80 4.91 3.21 1.40
N ALA A 81 5.16 2.04 0.83
CA ALA A 81 4.52 0.80 1.21
C ALA A 81 5.55 -0.23 1.65
N CYS A 82 5.15 -1.06 2.61
CA CYS A 82 5.94 -2.19 3.10
C CYS A 82 5.03 -3.40 3.28
N VAL A 83 5.53 -4.57 2.92
CA VAL A 83 4.87 -5.85 3.17
C VAL A 83 5.85 -6.83 3.81
N LEU A 84 5.33 -7.61 4.74
CA LEU A 84 5.98 -8.76 5.33
C LEU A 84 5.23 -10.01 4.86
N CYS A 85 5.96 -11.01 4.38
CA CYS A 85 5.40 -12.26 3.89
C CYS A 85 6.18 -13.44 4.46
N ASP A 86 5.55 -14.19 5.36
CA ASP A 86 6.11 -15.38 6.01
C ASP A 86 5.03 -16.08 6.84
N ASN A 87 5.24 -17.33 7.21
CA ASN A 87 4.31 -18.12 8.00
C ASN A 87 3.91 -17.50 9.35
N GLY A 88 4.80 -16.76 9.98
CA GLY A 88 4.55 -16.11 11.28
C GLY A 88 4.12 -14.64 11.20
N VAL A 89 3.78 -14.12 10.02
CA VAL A 89 3.39 -12.71 9.85
C VAL A 89 1.99 -12.45 10.42
N ASN A 90 1.85 -11.31 11.09
CA ASN A 90 0.59 -10.86 11.67
C ASN A 90 0.57 -9.32 11.82
N TYR A 91 -0.56 -8.80 12.28
CA TYR A 91 -0.75 -7.36 12.53
C TYR A 91 0.30 -6.76 13.47
N THR A 92 0.70 -7.49 14.52
CA THR A 92 1.69 -6.99 15.48
C THR A 92 3.05 -6.77 14.84
N LYS A 93 3.50 -7.70 13.98
CA LYS A 93 4.78 -7.58 13.30
C LYS A 93 4.84 -6.38 12.35
N ILE A 94 3.80 -6.17 11.54
CA ILE A 94 3.80 -5.00 10.63
C ILE A 94 3.68 -3.69 11.40
N ARG A 95 2.94 -3.67 12.50
CA ARG A 95 2.89 -2.53 13.40
C ARG A 95 4.25 -2.21 14.02
N GLN A 96 5.00 -3.22 14.46
CA GLN A 96 6.36 -3.03 14.99
C GLN A 96 7.30 -2.38 13.97
N VAL A 97 7.19 -2.73 12.67
CA VAL A 97 7.97 -2.07 11.61
C VAL A 97 7.59 -0.59 11.50
N LEU A 98 6.31 -0.30 11.54
CA LEU A 98 5.81 1.08 11.50
C LEU A 98 6.23 1.87 12.76
N ASP A 99 6.12 1.27 13.96
CA ASP A 99 6.59 1.85 15.23
C ASP A 99 8.08 2.21 15.15
N TYR A 100 8.90 1.30 14.63
CA TYR A 100 10.33 1.52 14.44
C TYR A 100 10.61 2.68 13.48
N LEU A 101 9.90 2.74 12.35
CA LEU A 101 10.03 3.83 11.38
C LEU A 101 9.73 5.18 12.03
N PHE A 102 8.57 5.33 12.65
CA PHE A 102 8.15 6.60 13.25
C PHE A 102 9.03 7.01 14.44
N SER A 103 9.42 6.05 15.29
CA SER A 103 10.38 6.29 16.39
C SER A 103 11.74 6.77 15.87
N SER A 104 12.24 6.19 14.79
CA SER A 104 13.50 6.60 14.17
C SER A 104 13.44 8.01 13.58
N LEU A 105 12.25 8.46 13.16
CA LEU A 105 12.01 9.82 12.67
C LEU A 105 11.70 10.82 13.81
N GLY A 106 11.61 10.36 15.06
CA GLY A 106 11.22 11.20 16.19
C GLY A 106 9.76 11.68 16.13
N LEU A 107 8.90 10.97 15.42
CA LEU A 107 7.48 11.30 15.25
C LEU A 107 6.59 10.34 16.04
N SER A 108 5.48 10.86 16.51
CA SER A 108 4.41 10.06 17.14
C SER A 108 3.20 9.99 16.21
N TYR A 109 2.57 8.83 16.14
CA TYR A 109 1.37 8.60 15.35
C TYR A 109 0.34 7.80 16.15
N GLU A 110 -0.89 7.77 15.67
CA GLU A 110 -1.98 7.00 16.26
C GLU A 110 -2.54 6.02 15.23
N ILE A 111 -3.06 4.89 15.70
CA ILE A 111 -3.85 3.99 14.87
C ILE A 111 -5.30 4.06 15.32
N LYS A 112 -6.19 4.29 14.35
CA LYS A 112 -7.64 4.16 14.55
C LYS A 112 -8.12 2.89 13.85
N GLU A 113 -8.82 2.03 14.57
CA GLU A 113 -9.44 0.85 14.00
C GLU A 113 -10.33 1.25 12.81
N ALA A 114 -10.17 0.56 11.71
CA ALA A 114 -10.95 0.78 10.50
C ALA A 114 -11.01 -0.49 9.66
N ASN A 115 -12.14 -0.74 9.04
CA ASN A 115 -12.29 -1.81 8.07
C ASN A 115 -11.81 -1.32 6.70
N HIS A 116 -10.98 -2.13 6.06
CA HIS A 116 -10.55 -1.92 4.69
C HIS A 116 -10.73 -3.22 3.90
N PRO A 117 -11.29 -3.18 2.68
CA PRO A 117 -11.67 -4.40 1.93
C PRO A 117 -10.53 -5.38 1.70
N SER A 118 -9.30 -4.88 1.57
CA SER A 118 -8.11 -5.71 1.32
C SER A 118 -7.63 -6.46 2.56
N PHE A 119 -8.09 -6.12 3.76
CA PHE A 119 -7.58 -6.66 5.02
C PHE A 119 -8.60 -7.51 5.76
N ILE A 120 -8.11 -8.31 6.68
CA ILE A 120 -8.95 -9.08 7.61
C ILE A 120 -9.66 -8.11 8.53
N SER A 121 -10.99 -8.24 8.66
CA SER A 121 -11.81 -7.43 9.56
C SER A 121 -11.31 -7.54 11.01
N GLY A 122 -11.20 -6.40 11.69
CA GLY A 122 -10.65 -6.31 13.06
C GLY A 122 -9.11 -6.41 13.15
N ARG A 123 -8.41 -6.53 11.99
CA ARG A 123 -6.94 -6.57 11.93
C ARG A 123 -6.37 -5.53 10.98
N SER A 124 -7.01 -4.38 10.94
CA SER A 124 -6.59 -3.23 10.13
C SER A 124 -6.91 -1.92 10.82
N GLY A 125 -6.21 -0.88 10.42
CA GLY A 125 -6.42 0.45 10.96
C GLY A 125 -5.90 1.55 10.04
N LYS A 126 -6.40 2.76 10.28
CA LYS A 126 -5.91 3.99 9.67
C LYS A 126 -4.76 4.55 10.49
N ILE A 127 -3.74 5.00 9.80
CA ILE A 127 -2.57 5.64 10.39
C ILE A 127 -2.82 7.14 10.42
N ILE A 128 -2.77 7.73 11.62
CA ILE A 128 -3.07 9.14 11.86
C ILE A 128 -1.81 9.84 12.35
N LEU A 129 -1.37 10.86 11.64
CA LEU A 129 -0.27 11.74 12.00
C LEU A 129 -0.81 13.16 12.14
N ASN A 130 -0.60 13.79 13.30
CA ASN A 130 -1.09 15.15 13.60
C ASN A 130 -2.58 15.34 13.20
N LYS A 131 -3.46 14.45 13.63
CA LYS A 131 -4.91 14.41 13.34
C LYS A 131 -5.30 14.18 11.86
N LYS A 132 -4.33 14.01 10.96
CA LYS A 132 -4.56 13.72 9.55
C LYS A 132 -4.37 12.22 9.29
N GLU A 133 -5.30 11.61 8.55
CA GLU A 133 -5.11 10.27 8.01
C GLU A 133 -4.02 10.31 6.93
N ILE A 134 -2.96 9.52 7.10
CA ILE A 134 -1.83 9.44 6.18
C ILE A 134 -1.69 8.06 5.52
N GLY A 135 -2.49 7.10 5.91
CA GLY A 135 -2.41 5.75 5.34
C GLY A 135 -3.14 4.70 6.15
N PHE A 136 -2.81 3.47 5.88
CA PHE A 136 -3.43 2.30 6.51
C PHE A 136 -2.42 1.18 6.70
N LEU A 137 -2.73 0.25 7.62
CA LEU A 137 -1.98 -0.99 7.84
C LEU A 137 -2.94 -2.14 8.17
N GLY A 138 -2.48 -3.36 7.98
CA GLY A 138 -3.26 -4.53 8.37
C GLY A 138 -2.69 -5.85 7.88
N GLU A 139 -3.40 -6.94 8.24
CA GLU A 139 -3.18 -8.27 7.66
C GLU A 139 -4.04 -8.40 6.39
N LEU A 140 -3.42 -8.76 5.27
CA LEU A 140 -4.12 -8.95 4.00
C LEU A 140 -5.12 -10.11 4.14
N SER A 141 -6.32 -9.94 3.57
CA SER A 141 -7.33 -10.98 3.63
C SER A 141 -6.93 -12.23 2.83
N PRO A 142 -7.37 -13.43 3.21
CA PRO A 142 -7.09 -14.65 2.45
C PRO A 142 -7.51 -14.53 0.97
N LYS A 143 -8.57 -13.80 0.68
CA LYS A 143 -9.05 -13.58 -0.68
C LYS A 143 -8.05 -12.77 -1.51
N VAL A 144 -7.50 -11.69 -0.95
CA VAL A 144 -6.45 -10.90 -1.60
C VAL A 144 -5.20 -11.75 -1.84
N ILE A 145 -4.75 -12.48 -0.82
CA ILE A 145 -3.60 -13.37 -0.91
C ILE A 145 -3.79 -14.39 -2.04
N THR A 146 -4.95 -15.02 -2.12
CA THR A 146 -5.30 -15.97 -3.19
C THR A 146 -5.35 -15.31 -4.58
N ASN A 147 -5.91 -14.09 -4.68
CA ASN A 147 -5.97 -13.36 -5.96
C ASN A 147 -4.58 -13.07 -6.55
N PHE A 148 -3.58 -12.87 -5.70
CA PHE A 148 -2.19 -12.66 -6.11
C PHE A 148 -1.35 -13.95 -6.16
N GLU A 149 -1.98 -15.11 -5.93
CA GLU A 149 -1.29 -16.41 -5.93
C GLU A 149 -0.15 -16.52 -4.91
N VAL A 150 -0.23 -15.75 -3.82
CA VAL A 150 0.73 -15.80 -2.70
C VAL A 150 0.31 -16.95 -1.77
N GLU A 151 1.28 -17.71 -1.29
CA GLU A 151 1.02 -18.92 -0.47
C GLU A 151 1.11 -18.66 1.04
N MET A 152 1.76 -17.57 1.45
CA MET A 152 2.04 -17.25 2.85
C MET A 152 1.18 -16.09 3.35
N PRO A 153 0.94 -15.98 4.67
CA PRO A 153 0.34 -14.80 5.26
C PRO A 153 1.12 -13.53 4.93
N VAL A 154 0.39 -12.45 4.66
CA VAL A 154 0.97 -11.14 4.36
C VAL A 154 0.34 -10.09 5.26
N ALA A 155 1.18 -9.21 5.78
CA ALA A 155 0.75 -7.97 6.44
C ALA A 155 1.51 -6.79 5.83
N GLY A 156 0.85 -5.65 5.71
CA GLY A 156 1.45 -4.49 5.05
C GLY A 156 0.87 -3.16 5.51
N PHE A 157 1.56 -2.10 5.14
CA PHE A 157 1.08 -0.72 5.25
C PHE A 157 1.42 0.09 4.01
N GLU A 158 0.67 1.17 3.80
CA GLU A 158 0.99 2.23 2.85
C GLU A 158 0.72 3.58 3.50
N ILE A 159 1.69 4.51 3.40
CA ILE A 159 1.62 5.86 3.98
C ILE A 159 1.99 6.94 2.97
N ASP A 160 1.41 8.13 3.15
CA ASP A 160 1.73 9.38 2.46
C ASP A 160 3.03 9.96 3.05
N LEU A 161 4.12 9.92 2.27
CA LEU A 161 5.41 10.47 2.68
C LEU A 161 5.45 12.00 2.68
N GLU A 162 4.65 12.66 1.85
CA GLU A 162 4.60 14.14 1.86
C GLU A 162 4.06 14.65 3.19
N ALA A 163 3.05 13.98 3.74
CA ALA A 163 2.53 14.31 5.07
C ALA A 163 3.58 14.09 6.17
N VAL A 164 4.38 13.02 6.06
CA VAL A 164 5.48 12.74 7.01
C VAL A 164 6.58 13.81 6.90
N PHE A 165 7.02 14.14 5.69
CA PHE A 165 8.06 15.15 5.48
C PHE A 165 7.62 16.55 5.93
N LYS A 166 6.36 16.88 5.70
CA LYS A 166 5.78 18.14 6.20
C LYS A 166 5.85 18.24 7.71
N GLU A 167 5.54 17.16 8.42
CA GLU A 167 5.63 17.14 9.89
C GLU A 167 7.07 17.26 10.38
N LEU A 168 8.02 16.55 9.74
CA LEU A 168 9.45 16.67 10.04
C LEU A 168 9.99 18.07 9.82
N SER A 169 9.49 18.80 8.81
CA SER A 169 9.93 20.17 8.52
C SER A 169 9.30 21.22 9.45
N SER A 170 8.30 20.83 10.24
CA SER A 170 7.58 21.72 11.15
C SER A 170 8.08 21.63 12.59
N ASN A 171 8.93 20.64 12.88
CA ASN A 171 9.61 20.42 14.16
C ASN A 171 11.06 20.94 14.09
#